data_563f63426dd5208d29316ff7d9588a47
#
_entry.id   563f63426dd5208d29316ff7d9588a47
#
_cell.length_a   1.000
_cell.length_b   1.000
_cell.length_c   1.000
_cell.angle_alpha   90.00
_cell.angle_beta   90.00
_cell.angle_gamma   90.00
#
_symmetry.space_group_name_H-M   'P 1'
#
loop_
_entity.id
_entity.type
_entity.pdbx_description
1 polymer ?
#
loop_
_entity_poly.entity_id
_entity_poly.type
_entity_poly.pdbx_seq_one_letter_code
_entity_poly.pdbx_strand_id
1 'polypeptide(L)'
;FIAAANRENLEATVVAEVTAEPRLVMRWNGNIICDIKRKFLNSNGAEKHMDVRVPARRVAPCKVPEGTLEEKLTALMSDLNTCSKKGLSERFDSTIGAGTVLMPFGGRTQLTPVQAMAAKLPVPHGETKTCSGMAWGYNPFIAEQSEYHSAYLAVVESVSKLVATGFSAKNAYLTFQEYFERLGADPARWGRPMASLLGALDAQLGLN
;
A
#
# COMPACT_ATOMS: atom_id res chain seq x y z
N PHE A 1 10.23 29.32 8.83
CA PHE A 1 11.03 28.10 8.70
C PHE A 1 12.52 28.40 8.81
N ILE A 2 13.11 29.26 7.95
CA ILE A 2 14.56 29.59 7.94
C ILE A 2 15.07 30.03 9.32
N ALA A 3 14.34 30.94 9.98
CA ALA A 3 14.71 31.38 11.33
C ALA A 3 14.67 30.25 12.38
N ALA A 4 13.79 29.26 12.21
CA ALA A 4 13.77 28.09 13.08
C ALA A 4 14.95 27.16 12.82
N ALA A 5 15.27 26.92 11.56
CA ALA A 5 16.43 26.11 11.18
C ALA A 5 17.74 26.73 11.70
N ASN A 6 17.90 28.04 11.56
CA ASN A 6 19.08 28.75 12.06
C ASN A 6 19.24 28.63 13.58
N ARG A 7 18.15 28.60 14.36
CA ARG A 7 18.23 28.38 15.81
C ARG A 7 18.75 26.98 16.18
N GLU A 8 18.51 26.02 15.31
CA GLU A 8 19.00 24.64 15.46
C GLU A 8 20.38 24.42 14.79
N ASN A 9 21.07 25.49 14.39
CA ASN A 9 22.34 25.43 13.67
C ASN A 9 22.28 24.63 12.35
N LEU A 10 21.11 24.71 11.67
CA LEU A 10 20.89 24.08 10.39
C LEU A 10 20.83 25.13 9.28
N GLU A 11 21.46 24.85 8.16
CA GLU A 11 21.35 25.69 6.95
C GLU A 11 19.99 25.48 6.26
N ALA A 12 19.33 26.57 5.93
CA ALA A 12 18.12 26.57 5.13
C ALA A 12 18.09 27.78 4.20
N THR A 13 17.83 27.54 2.93
CA THR A 13 17.79 28.59 1.91
C THR A 13 16.64 28.39 0.94
N VAL A 14 16.16 29.47 0.34
CA VAL A 14 15.17 29.43 -0.70
C VAL A 14 15.85 29.00 -2.02
N VAL A 15 15.43 27.90 -2.59
CA VAL A 15 15.98 27.34 -3.82
C VAL A 15 15.06 27.49 -5.02
N ALA A 16 13.79 27.76 -4.80
CA ALA A 16 12.79 27.93 -5.86
C ALA A 16 11.59 28.72 -5.39
N GLU A 17 10.86 29.31 -6.33
CA GLU A 17 9.56 29.96 -6.14
C GLU A 17 8.50 29.28 -7.01
N VAL A 18 7.30 29.15 -6.48
CA VAL A 18 6.15 28.64 -7.25
C VAL A 18 5.59 29.81 -8.06
N THR A 19 5.56 29.66 -9.38
CA THR A 19 5.07 30.69 -10.30
C THR A 19 3.70 30.34 -10.87
N ALA A 20 2.98 31.34 -11.38
CA ALA A 20 1.69 31.13 -12.04
C ALA A 20 1.87 30.44 -13.41
N GLU A 21 3.00 30.62 -14.07
CA GLU A 21 3.28 29.93 -15.32
C GLU A 21 3.58 28.42 -15.10
N PRO A 22 2.94 27.53 -15.85
CA PRO A 22 3.12 26.09 -15.70
C PRO A 22 4.42 25.62 -16.38
N ARG A 23 5.56 26.10 -15.89
CA ARG A 23 6.90 25.80 -16.40
C ARG A 23 7.86 25.54 -15.25
N LEU A 24 8.82 24.65 -15.46
CA LEU A 24 10.03 24.54 -14.66
C LEU A 24 11.12 25.34 -15.35
N VAL A 25 11.56 26.41 -14.72
CA VAL A 25 12.65 27.25 -15.23
C VAL A 25 13.78 27.23 -14.23
N MET A 26 14.95 26.81 -14.68
CA MET A 26 16.18 26.85 -13.86
C MET A 26 17.15 27.87 -14.46
N ARG A 27 17.77 28.65 -13.60
CA ARG A 27 18.76 29.65 -13.98
C ARG A 27 20.08 29.40 -13.26
N TRP A 28 21.16 29.61 -13.98
CA TRP A 28 22.51 29.57 -13.42
C TRP A 28 23.33 30.76 -13.96
N ASN A 29 23.91 31.51 -13.05
CA ASN A 29 24.66 32.73 -13.40
C ASN A 29 23.91 33.65 -14.38
N GLY A 30 22.62 33.87 -14.16
CA GLY A 30 21.76 34.71 -15.00
C GLY A 30 21.22 34.04 -16.26
N ASN A 31 21.77 32.91 -16.68
CA ASN A 31 21.34 32.19 -17.88
C ASN A 31 20.30 31.11 -17.57
N ILE A 32 19.35 30.93 -18.48
CA ILE A 32 18.39 29.82 -18.41
C ILE A 32 19.12 28.53 -18.82
N ILE A 33 19.20 27.57 -17.95
CA ILE A 33 19.79 26.25 -18.21
C ILE A 33 18.72 25.15 -18.38
N CYS A 34 17.49 25.42 -17.98
CA CYS A 34 16.35 24.53 -18.15
C CYS A 34 15.09 25.36 -18.28
N ASP A 35 14.25 25.03 -19.24
CA ASP A 35 12.92 25.65 -19.44
C ASP A 35 11.96 24.62 -20.04
N ILE A 36 11.20 23.95 -19.18
CA ILE A 36 10.35 22.79 -19.51
C ILE A 36 8.90 23.07 -19.14
N LYS A 37 7.98 22.83 -20.05
CA LYS A 37 6.55 22.92 -19.80
C LYS A 37 6.12 21.84 -18.78
N ARG A 38 5.31 22.20 -17.82
CA ARG A 38 4.77 21.25 -16.84
C ARG A 38 3.97 20.12 -17.50
N LYS A 39 3.28 20.40 -18.61
CA LYS A 39 2.59 19.37 -19.40
C LYS A 39 3.55 18.26 -19.85
N PHE A 40 4.76 18.61 -20.26
CA PHE A 40 5.80 17.64 -20.62
C PHE A 40 6.23 16.80 -19.41
N LEU A 41 6.48 17.43 -18.27
CA LEU A 41 6.87 16.74 -17.04
C LEU A 41 5.76 15.79 -16.55
N ASN A 42 4.50 16.21 -16.61
CA ASN A 42 3.37 15.42 -16.18
C ASN A 42 3.09 14.20 -17.07
N SER A 43 3.51 14.23 -18.33
CA SER A 43 3.32 13.12 -19.28
C SER A 43 4.55 12.21 -19.45
N ASN A 44 5.59 12.39 -18.62
CA ASN A 44 6.89 11.75 -18.84
C ASN A 44 7.42 11.92 -20.28
N GLY A 45 7.09 13.03 -20.92
CA GLY A 45 7.65 13.49 -22.17
C GLY A 45 6.83 13.19 -23.42
N ALA A 46 6.19 12.05 -23.54
CA ALA A 46 5.38 11.68 -24.70
C ALA A 46 4.09 11.00 -24.28
N GLU A 47 3.04 11.24 -25.04
CA GLU A 47 1.81 10.46 -24.92
C GLU A 47 2.09 9.00 -25.22
N LYS A 48 1.70 8.10 -24.31
CA LYS A 48 1.91 6.67 -24.47
C LYS A 48 0.55 6.01 -24.63
N HIS A 49 0.42 5.23 -25.68
CA HIS A 49 -0.77 4.43 -25.97
C HIS A 49 -0.39 2.95 -25.88
N MET A 50 -1.25 2.15 -25.28
CA MET A 50 -1.07 0.72 -25.16
C MET A 50 -2.42 0.03 -25.29
N ASP A 51 -2.50 -0.94 -26.16
CA ASP A 51 -3.62 -1.85 -26.22
C ASP A 51 -3.56 -2.80 -25.01
N VAL A 52 -4.69 -2.96 -24.34
CA VAL A 52 -4.79 -3.77 -23.13
C VAL A 52 -5.79 -4.89 -23.34
N ARG A 53 -5.37 -6.11 -23.03
CA ARG A 53 -6.23 -7.28 -23.06
C ARG A 53 -6.33 -7.90 -21.68
N VAL A 54 -7.44 -7.65 -20.99
CA VAL A 54 -7.71 -8.21 -19.66
C VAL A 54 -7.79 -9.74 -19.75
N PRO A 55 -7.02 -10.48 -18.93
CA PRO A 55 -7.01 -11.93 -18.96
C PRO A 55 -8.31 -12.50 -18.40
N ALA A 56 -8.71 -13.66 -18.92
CA ALA A 56 -9.76 -14.46 -18.31
C ALA A 56 -9.27 -15.06 -16.97
N ARG A 57 -10.23 -15.38 -16.09
CA ARG A 57 -9.92 -16.10 -14.84
C ARG A 57 -9.23 -17.42 -15.17
N ARG A 58 -8.13 -17.67 -14.47
CA ARG A 58 -7.43 -18.95 -14.48
C ARG A 58 -7.97 -19.84 -13.37
N VAL A 59 -8.15 -21.12 -13.63
CA VAL A 59 -8.46 -22.10 -12.60
C VAL A 59 -7.14 -22.78 -12.21
N ALA A 60 -6.58 -22.40 -11.06
CA ALA A 60 -5.45 -23.12 -10.50
C ALA A 60 -5.98 -24.29 -9.66
N PRO A 61 -5.54 -25.52 -9.90
CA PRO A 61 -5.92 -26.64 -9.06
C PRO A 61 -5.39 -26.42 -7.64
N CYS A 62 -6.25 -26.65 -6.65
CA CYS A 62 -5.82 -26.65 -5.25
C CYS A 62 -4.86 -27.83 -5.03
N LYS A 63 -3.62 -27.54 -4.72
CA LYS A 63 -2.62 -28.57 -4.37
C LYS A 63 -2.88 -29.00 -2.92
N VAL A 64 -3.54 -30.12 -2.74
CA VAL A 64 -3.72 -30.72 -1.43
C VAL A 64 -2.52 -31.64 -1.17
N PRO A 65 -1.76 -31.45 -0.07
CA PRO A 65 -0.68 -32.37 0.28
C PRO A 65 -1.20 -33.81 0.41
N GLU A 66 -0.41 -34.78 0.03
CA GLU A 66 -0.70 -36.19 0.27
C GLU A 66 -0.31 -36.60 1.71
N GLY A 67 -0.86 -37.73 2.21
CA GLY A 67 -0.54 -38.26 3.52
C GLY A 67 -1.70 -38.23 4.50
N THR A 68 -1.38 -38.49 5.75
CA THR A 68 -2.32 -38.46 6.91
C THR A 68 -2.80 -37.03 7.19
N LEU A 69 -3.84 -36.89 8.00
CA LEU A 69 -4.33 -35.56 8.42
C LEU A 69 -3.25 -34.74 9.15
N GLU A 70 -2.44 -35.39 9.99
CA GLU A 70 -1.36 -34.75 10.72
C GLU A 70 -0.28 -34.22 9.79
N GLU A 71 0.14 -35.03 8.81
CA GLU A 71 1.12 -34.62 7.78
C GLU A 71 0.59 -33.46 6.93
N LYS A 72 -0.67 -33.49 6.54
CA LYS A 72 -1.30 -32.41 5.78
C LYS A 72 -1.37 -31.11 6.58
N LEU A 73 -1.75 -31.18 7.85
CA LEU A 73 -1.79 -30.00 8.75
C LEU A 73 -0.39 -29.45 9.00
N THR A 74 0.59 -30.34 9.21
CA THR A 74 2.00 -29.94 9.41
C THR A 74 2.52 -29.22 8.16
N ALA A 75 2.26 -29.77 6.99
CA ALA A 75 2.67 -29.17 5.71
C ALA A 75 2.01 -27.78 5.52
N LEU A 76 0.72 -27.66 5.80
CA LEU A 76 0.00 -26.39 5.71
C LEU A 76 0.55 -25.35 6.69
N MET A 77 0.77 -25.72 7.95
CA MET A 77 1.30 -24.81 8.96
C MET A 77 2.77 -24.41 8.73
N SER A 78 3.50 -25.22 7.99
CA SER A 78 4.89 -24.96 7.60
C SER A 78 5.01 -24.11 6.32
N ASP A 79 3.93 -23.97 5.55
CA ASP A 79 3.91 -23.13 4.36
C ASP A 79 4.18 -21.67 4.70
N LEU A 80 5.04 -21.02 3.91
CA LEU A 80 5.47 -19.63 4.15
C LEU A 80 4.32 -18.62 4.13
N ASN A 81 3.23 -18.91 3.41
CA ASN A 81 2.05 -18.04 3.40
C ASN A 81 1.17 -18.24 4.63
N THR A 82 1.27 -19.38 5.30
CA THR A 82 0.39 -19.77 6.41
C THR A 82 1.09 -19.70 7.77
N CYS A 83 2.38 -19.99 7.84
CA CYS A 83 3.13 -20.04 9.11
C CYS A 83 3.12 -18.72 9.87
N SER A 84 3.37 -18.77 11.17
CA SER A 84 3.43 -17.58 12.03
C SER A 84 4.49 -16.58 11.55
N LYS A 85 4.14 -15.30 11.49
CA LYS A 85 5.03 -14.18 11.16
C LYS A 85 5.61 -13.51 12.41
N LYS A 86 5.42 -14.11 13.59
CA LYS A 86 5.84 -13.50 14.87
C LYS A 86 7.31 -13.13 14.87
N GLY A 87 8.19 -14.02 14.42
CA GLY A 87 9.62 -13.75 14.37
C GLY A 87 10.03 -12.58 13.48
N LEU A 88 9.25 -12.29 12.41
CA LEU A 88 9.45 -11.09 11.61
C LEU A 88 8.97 -9.84 12.34
N SER A 89 7.78 -9.90 12.96
CA SER A 89 7.18 -8.77 13.68
C SER A 89 8.02 -8.34 14.88
N GLU A 90 8.68 -9.28 15.57
CA GLU A 90 9.55 -9.00 16.72
C GLU A 90 10.85 -8.28 16.35
N ARG A 91 11.22 -8.26 15.06
CA ARG A 91 12.38 -7.51 14.56
C ARG A 91 12.10 -6.04 14.30
N PHE A 92 10.83 -5.67 14.25
CA PHE A 92 10.41 -4.29 14.00
C PHE A 92 9.94 -3.67 15.32
N ASP A 93 10.31 -2.41 15.51
CA ASP A 93 9.98 -1.67 16.71
C ASP A 93 8.53 -1.17 16.63
N SER A 94 7.60 -1.98 17.10
CA SER A 94 6.16 -1.68 17.10
C SER A 94 5.74 -0.68 18.19
N THR A 95 6.65 -0.24 19.05
CA THR A 95 6.41 0.69 20.15
C THR A 95 6.99 2.09 19.93
N ILE A 96 7.63 2.33 18.80
CA ILE A 96 8.23 3.64 18.48
C ILE A 96 7.21 4.77 18.63
N GLY A 97 7.62 5.83 19.30
CA GLY A 97 6.79 7.01 19.56
C GLY A 97 5.74 6.82 20.65
N ALA A 98 5.67 5.66 21.30
CA ALA A 98 4.73 5.32 22.37
C ALA A 98 3.23 5.56 22.03
N GLY A 99 2.91 5.65 20.74
CA GLY A 99 1.56 5.88 20.24
C GLY A 99 0.78 4.60 19.90
N THR A 100 1.42 3.43 19.92
CA THR A 100 0.80 2.17 19.49
C THR A 100 -0.35 1.76 20.42
N VAL A 101 -1.53 1.56 19.84
CA VAL A 101 -2.73 1.08 20.56
C VAL A 101 -2.92 -0.42 20.34
N LEU A 102 -2.72 -0.90 19.11
CA LEU A 102 -2.76 -2.31 18.76
C LEU A 102 -1.36 -2.82 18.44
N MET A 103 -0.88 -3.75 19.25
CA MET A 103 0.37 -4.46 19.01
C MET A 103 0.17 -5.52 17.91
N PRO A 104 1.25 -5.96 17.20
CA PRO A 104 1.15 -6.97 16.14
C PRO A 104 0.55 -8.29 16.59
N PHE A 105 0.72 -8.63 17.85
CA PHE A 105 0.12 -9.82 18.49
C PHE A 105 -0.60 -9.43 19.75
N GLY A 106 -1.81 -9.94 19.92
CA GLY A 106 -2.68 -9.67 21.06
C GLY A 106 -3.12 -10.95 21.78
N GLY A 107 -4.15 -10.79 22.63
CA GLY A 107 -4.65 -11.85 23.48
C GLY A 107 -3.80 -12.04 24.75
N ARG A 108 -4.30 -12.87 25.67
CA ARG A 108 -3.65 -13.11 26.96
C ARG A 108 -2.23 -13.66 26.85
N THR A 109 -1.96 -14.45 25.83
CA THR A 109 -0.64 -15.06 25.56
C THR A 109 0.17 -14.32 24.50
N GLN A 110 -0.38 -13.23 23.94
CA GLN A 110 0.24 -12.43 22.87
C GLN A 110 0.69 -13.29 21.67
N LEU A 111 -0.14 -14.24 21.29
CA LEU A 111 0.09 -15.13 20.15
C LEU A 111 -0.93 -14.94 19.02
N THR A 112 -1.99 -14.19 19.25
CA THR A 112 -3.04 -13.95 18.25
C THR A 112 -2.63 -12.80 17.33
N PRO A 113 -2.44 -13.05 16.03
CA PRO A 113 -2.12 -11.97 15.07
C PRO A 113 -3.22 -10.93 15.04
N VAL A 114 -2.85 -9.67 15.16
CA VAL A 114 -3.75 -8.52 14.98
C VAL A 114 -3.77 -8.14 13.51
N GLN A 115 -4.96 -7.99 12.94
CA GLN A 115 -5.17 -7.80 11.51
C GLN A 115 -5.31 -6.33 11.08
N ALA A 116 -4.96 -5.40 11.97
CA ALA A 116 -4.96 -3.97 11.72
C ALA A 116 -3.93 -3.27 12.62
N MET A 117 -3.63 -2.03 12.30
CA MET A 117 -2.83 -1.14 13.12
C MET A 117 -3.73 -0.02 13.66
N ALA A 118 -3.55 0.34 14.92
CA ALA A 118 -4.09 1.57 15.48
C ALA A 118 -3.00 2.26 16.30
N ALA A 119 -2.82 3.55 16.07
CA ALA A 119 -1.85 4.37 16.78
C ALA A 119 -2.43 5.76 17.10
N LYS A 120 -2.10 6.29 18.28
CA LYS A 120 -2.43 7.67 18.64
C LYS A 120 -1.75 8.64 17.69
N LEU A 121 -2.42 9.71 17.32
CA LEU A 121 -1.80 10.79 16.55
C LEU A 121 -0.71 11.47 17.39
N PRO A 122 0.47 11.73 16.83
CA PRO A 122 1.49 12.50 17.53
C PRO A 122 1.02 13.95 17.73
N VAL A 123 1.20 14.45 18.92
CA VAL A 123 0.90 15.86 19.27
C VAL A 123 2.13 16.53 19.87
N PRO A 124 2.36 17.83 19.61
CA PRO A 124 3.56 18.52 20.12
C PRO A 124 3.62 18.57 21.65
N HIS A 125 2.47 18.63 22.31
CA HIS A 125 2.36 18.72 23.76
C HIS A 125 1.13 17.98 24.27
N GLY A 126 1.25 17.33 25.44
CA GLY A 126 0.18 16.58 26.09
C GLY A 126 -0.10 15.23 25.46
N GLU A 127 -1.34 14.75 25.62
CA GLU A 127 -1.80 13.46 25.12
C GLU A 127 -3.05 13.61 24.25
N THR A 128 -3.25 12.68 23.34
CA THR A 128 -4.47 12.57 22.54
C THR A 128 -5.11 11.19 22.67
N LYS A 129 -6.43 11.14 22.53
CA LYS A 129 -7.20 9.89 22.37
C LYS A 129 -7.55 9.63 20.91
N THR A 130 -7.25 10.56 20.01
CA THR A 130 -7.47 10.39 18.57
C THR A 130 -6.44 9.44 17.99
N CYS A 131 -6.92 8.45 17.26
CA CYS A 131 -6.09 7.43 16.64
C CYS A 131 -6.23 7.45 15.12
N SER A 132 -5.15 7.12 14.43
CA SER A 132 -5.18 6.65 13.06
C SER A 132 -5.25 5.13 13.03
N GLY A 133 -5.92 4.58 12.02
CA GLY A 133 -5.99 3.14 11.80
C GLY A 133 -5.59 2.77 10.39
N MET A 134 -5.01 1.60 10.22
CA MET A 134 -4.66 1.03 8.94
C MET A 134 -4.94 -0.48 8.94
N ALA A 135 -5.48 -0.98 7.87
CA ALA A 135 -5.67 -2.41 7.65
C ALA A 135 -5.27 -2.76 6.22
N TRP A 136 -5.06 -4.01 5.96
CA TRP A 136 -4.62 -4.51 4.65
C TRP A 136 -5.44 -5.71 4.22
N GLY A 137 -5.48 -5.97 2.92
CA GLY A 137 -6.06 -7.16 2.33
C GLY A 137 -5.20 -7.66 1.20
N TYR A 138 -4.94 -8.97 1.18
CA TYR A 138 -4.27 -9.65 0.09
C TYR A 138 -4.35 -11.17 0.27
N ASN A 139 -4.64 -11.88 -0.82
CA ASN A 139 -4.60 -13.33 -0.85
C ASN A 139 -3.84 -13.81 -2.10
N PRO A 140 -2.62 -14.37 -1.95
CA PRO A 140 -1.79 -14.80 -3.07
C PRO A 140 -2.46 -15.90 -3.91
N PHE A 141 -3.19 -16.82 -3.29
CA PHE A 141 -3.85 -17.93 -3.98
C PHE A 141 -5.00 -17.46 -4.90
N ILE A 142 -5.67 -16.37 -4.53
CA ILE A 142 -6.68 -15.74 -5.39
C ILE A 142 -5.98 -14.96 -6.51
N ALA A 143 -4.87 -14.28 -6.19
CA ALA A 143 -4.10 -13.50 -7.16
C ALA A 143 -3.56 -14.37 -8.30
N GLU A 144 -3.13 -15.61 -8.01
CA GLU A 144 -2.71 -16.57 -9.02
C GLU A 144 -3.84 -16.97 -9.99
N GLN A 145 -5.10 -16.89 -9.57
CA GLN A 145 -6.26 -17.26 -10.36
C GLN A 145 -6.87 -16.08 -11.13
N SER A 146 -6.91 -14.91 -10.49
CA SER A 146 -7.54 -13.73 -11.08
C SER A 146 -7.08 -12.47 -10.36
N GLU A 147 -6.41 -11.61 -11.06
CA GLU A 147 -5.97 -10.29 -10.58
C GLU A 147 -7.19 -9.42 -10.21
N TYR A 148 -8.27 -9.49 -11.00
CA TYR A 148 -9.51 -8.78 -10.71
C TYR A 148 -10.13 -9.18 -9.38
N HIS A 149 -10.36 -10.48 -9.16
CA HIS A 149 -10.98 -10.96 -7.92
C HIS A 149 -10.06 -10.78 -6.72
N SER A 150 -8.75 -10.89 -6.92
CA SER A 150 -7.77 -10.62 -5.86
C SER A 150 -7.88 -9.19 -5.36
N ALA A 151 -7.85 -8.21 -6.26
CA ALA A 151 -7.96 -6.80 -5.89
C ALA A 151 -9.34 -6.45 -5.31
N TYR A 152 -10.42 -6.99 -5.89
CA TYR A 152 -11.77 -6.82 -5.36
C TYR A 152 -11.86 -7.28 -3.90
N LEU A 153 -11.43 -8.52 -3.64
CA LEU A 153 -11.49 -9.10 -2.29
C LEU A 153 -10.49 -8.46 -1.33
N ALA A 154 -9.33 -7.99 -1.81
CA ALA A 154 -8.38 -7.26 -0.98
C ALA A 154 -8.96 -5.94 -0.46
N VAL A 155 -9.71 -5.20 -1.27
CA VAL A 155 -10.43 -4.00 -0.83
C VAL A 155 -11.48 -4.36 0.22
N VAL A 156 -12.34 -5.34 -0.06
CA VAL A 156 -13.37 -5.78 0.90
C VAL A 156 -12.76 -6.25 2.21
N GLU A 157 -11.68 -7.04 2.15
CA GLU A 157 -10.96 -7.55 3.32
C GLU A 157 -10.38 -6.40 4.16
N SER A 158 -9.67 -5.46 3.53
CA SER A 158 -9.03 -4.34 4.25
C SER A 158 -10.06 -3.44 4.93
N VAL A 159 -11.16 -3.11 4.26
CA VAL A 159 -12.24 -2.30 4.82
C VAL A 159 -12.95 -3.05 5.96
N SER A 160 -13.22 -4.35 5.79
CA SER A 160 -13.84 -5.17 6.84
C SER A 160 -12.98 -5.25 8.10
N LYS A 161 -11.66 -5.43 7.95
CA LYS A 161 -10.71 -5.42 9.07
C LYS A 161 -10.67 -4.05 9.76
N LEU A 162 -10.72 -2.96 9.00
CA LEU A 162 -10.74 -1.60 9.54
C LEU A 162 -11.99 -1.38 10.39
N VAL A 163 -13.16 -1.78 9.89
CA VAL A 163 -14.44 -1.69 10.62
C VAL A 163 -14.44 -2.59 11.86
N ALA A 164 -13.94 -3.81 11.75
CA ALA A 164 -13.82 -4.73 12.88
C ALA A 164 -12.90 -4.19 13.99
N THR A 165 -11.97 -3.30 13.65
CA THR A 165 -11.07 -2.62 14.59
C THR A 165 -11.71 -1.38 15.22
N GLY A 166 -12.92 -1.00 14.81
CA GLY A 166 -13.68 0.13 15.35
C GLY A 166 -13.57 1.43 14.57
N PHE A 167 -12.97 1.43 13.39
CA PHE A 167 -12.90 2.60 12.52
C PHE A 167 -14.09 2.67 11.56
N SER A 168 -14.41 3.87 11.11
CA SER A 168 -15.45 4.09 10.11
C SER A 168 -14.91 3.83 8.69
N ALA A 169 -15.66 3.07 7.90
CA ALA A 169 -15.36 2.89 6.49
C ALA A 169 -15.56 4.16 5.65
N LYS A 170 -16.47 5.07 6.08
CA LYS A 170 -16.85 6.26 5.30
C LYS A 170 -15.70 7.22 5.00
N ASN A 171 -14.69 7.26 5.85
CA ASN A 171 -13.54 8.15 5.74
C ASN A 171 -12.25 7.36 5.46
N ALA A 172 -12.37 6.12 5.01
CA ALA A 172 -11.21 5.33 4.65
C ALA A 172 -10.63 5.76 3.30
N TYR A 173 -9.31 5.89 3.26
CA TYR A 173 -8.56 6.09 2.03
C TYR A 173 -7.86 4.80 1.68
N LEU A 174 -7.86 4.44 0.41
CA LEU A 174 -7.19 3.24 -0.07
C LEU A 174 -5.85 3.61 -0.71
N THR A 175 -4.84 2.83 -0.39
CA THR A 175 -3.55 2.85 -1.10
C THR A 175 -3.31 1.47 -1.66
N PHE A 176 -2.77 1.40 -2.87
CA PHE A 176 -2.48 0.14 -3.54
C PHE A 176 -1.00 -0.02 -3.74
N GLN A 177 -0.54 -1.24 -3.53
CA GLN A 177 0.83 -1.65 -3.85
C GLN A 177 0.74 -2.80 -4.83
N GLU A 178 1.33 -2.62 -5.99
CA GLU A 178 1.28 -3.59 -7.07
C GLU A 178 2.68 -4.02 -7.49
N TYR A 179 2.84 -5.32 -7.70
CA TYR A 179 4.07 -5.92 -8.18
C TYR A 179 3.75 -6.81 -9.38
N PHE A 180 4.10 -6.33 -10.55
CA PHE A 180 3.97 -7.08 -11.79
C PHE A 180 5.33 -7.25 -12.46
N GLU A 181 5.44 -8.29 -13.26
CA GLU A 181 6.58 -8.46 -14.16
C GLU A 181 6.70 -7.27 -15.13
N ARG A 182 7.85 -7.13 -15.79
CA ARG A 182 8.01 -6.09 -16.82
C ARG A 182 6.97 -6.27 -17.92
N LEU A 183 6.16 -5.25 -18.12
CA LEU A 183 4.99 -5.30 -19.01
C LEU A 183 5.39 -5.29 -20.50
N GLY A 184 6.46 -4.57 -20.86
CA GLY A 184 6.92 -4.47 -22.23
C GLY A 184 5.84 -3.94 -23.19
N ALA A 185 5.75 -4.51 -24.38
CA ALA A 185 4.75 -4.18 -25.39
C ALA A 185 3.63 -5.22 -25.53
N ASP A 186 3.51 -6.14 -24.59
CA ASP A 186 2.50 -7.21 -24.62
C ASP A 186 1.17 -6.74 -24.02
N PRO A 187 0.08 -6.64 -24.82
CA PRO A 187 -1.24 -6.23 -24.32
C PRO A 187 -1.79 -7.12 -23.21
N ALA A 188 -1.45 -8.41 -23.19
CA ALA A 188 -1.92 -9.34 -22.17
C ALA A 188 -1.22 -9.10 -20.82
N ARG A 189 0.06 -8.73 -20.82
CA ARG A 189 0.79 -8.34 -19.61
C ARG A 189 0.22 -7.05 -19.01
N TRP A 190 -0.09 -6.06 -19.85
CA TRP A 190 -0.77 -4.82 -19.41
C TRP A 190 -2.19 -5.09 -18.91
N GLY A 191 -2.84 -6.15 -19.39
CA GLY A 191 -4.15 -6.56 -18.93
C GLY A 191 -4.21 -6.98 -17.46
N ARG A 192 -3.11 -7.46 -16.89
CA ARG A 192 -3.05 -7.91 -15.50
C ARG A 192 -3.21 -6.76 -14.50
N PRO A 193 -2.38 -5.70 -14.51
CA PRO A 193 -2.60 -4.54 -13.66
C PRO A 193 -3.95 -3.84 -13.95
N MET A 194 -4.40 -3.80 -15.19
CA MET A 194 -5.71 -3.26 -15.52
C MET A 194 -6.84 -4.06 -14.85
N ALA A 195 -6.75 -5.39 -14.84
CA ALA A 195 -7.72 -6.25 -14.14
C ALA A 195 -7.76 -5.96 -12.64
N SER A 196 -6.60 -5.76 -12.01
CA SER A 196 -6.51 -5.38 -10.59
C SER A 196 -7.18 -4.02 -10.33
N LEU A 197 -6.91 -3.02 -11.15
CA LEU A 197 -7.53 -1.70 -11.03
C LEU A 197 -9.06 -1.76 -11.18
N LEU A 198 -9.57 -2.53 -12.15
CA LEU A 198 -11.01 -2.72 -12.34
C LEU A 198 -11.65 -3.41 -11.14
N GLY A 199 -11.03 -4.47 -10.61
CA GLY A 199 -11.53 -5.16 -9.41
C GLY A 199 -11.56 -4.25 -8.18
N ALA A 200 -10.50 -3.45 -7.98
CA ALA A 200 -10.45 -2.48 -6.90
C ALA A 200 -11.50 -1.37 -7.05
N LEU A 201 -11.72 -0.89 -8.27
CA LEU A 201 -12.76 0.11 -8.56
C LEU A 201 -14.15 -0.43 -8.27
N ASP A 202 -14.48 -1.62 -8.77
CA ASP A 202 -15.80 -2.24 -8.58
C ASP A 202 -16.08 -2.50 -7.09
N ALA A 203 -15.08 -2.92 -6.32
CA ALA A 203 -15.23 -3.08 -4.87
C ALA A 203 -15.52 -1.75 -4.16
N GLN A 204 -14.82 -0.69 -4.54
CA GLN A 204 -15.06 0.66 -3.98
C GLN A 204 -16.47 1.15 -4.31
N LEU A 205 -16.93 0.99 -5.55
CA LEU A 205 -18.28 1.37 -5.96
C LEU A 205 -19.37 0.54 -5.25
N GLY A 206 -19.07 -0.72 -4.93
CA GLY A 206 -19.99 -1.60 -4.21
C GLY A 206 -20.05 -1.37 -2.70
N LEU A 207 -19.04 -0.77 -2.12
CA LEU A 207 -18.97 -0.46 -0.68
C LEU A 207 -19.49 0.93 -0.32
N ASN A 208 -19.79 1.74 -1.29
CA ASN A 208 -20.23 3.13 -1.12
C ASN A 208 -21.68 3.26 -0.67
#